data_733ae6dd7beb01036f43ee96cff2e26c
#
_entry.id   733ae6dd7beb01036f43ee96cff2e26c
#
_cell.length_a   1.000
_cell.length_b   1.000
_cell.length_c   1.000
_cell.angle_alpha   90.00
_cell.angle_beta   90.00
_cell.angle_gamma   90.00
#
_symmetry.space_group_name_H-M   'P 1'
#
loop_
_entity.id
_entity.type
_entity.pdbx_description
1 polymer ?
#
loop_
_entity_poly.entity_id
_entity_poly.type
_entity_poly.pdbx_seq_one_letter_code
_entity_poly.pdbx_strand_id
1 'polypeptide(L)'
;MPSSSSAVSVECTHLLRCNMSSPTATLLVSCPDQRGLVAKIANFIYANGGNIIHADHHTDFTSQTFLTRIEWQLDDFNLPRDLIGPAFQAIAQPLGATWQLHFSDTIPRIAVWVSRQDHCLLDLLWRQQAKELAAEIPLIISNHPTLQRIAEQFGIDYHYLPVTKETKREQEAKQLELLQRYQIDLVVLAKYMQILSPEFVAQFPNMINIHHSFLPAFAGANPYQRAYDRGVKIIGATAHYVTSDLDEGPIIEQDVVRVSHRDDTSDLIRKGKDLERIVLARAVRLHLQNRVLVYGNRTVVFA
;
A
#
# COMPACT_ATOMS: atom_id res chain seq x y z
N MET A 1 -12.08 3.11 -75.54
CA MET A 1 -11.11 3.83 -74.74
C MET A 1 -11.52 3.72 -73.28
N PRO A 2 -10.83 2.98 -72.41
CA PRO A 2 -11.13 2.89 -71.02
C PRO A 2 -10.29 3.91 -70.20
N SER A 3 -10.95 4.65 -69.34
CA SER A 3 -10.36 5.58 -68.39
C SER A 3 -9.84 4.79 -67.19
N SER A 4 -8.58 4.88 -66.93
CA SER A 4 -7.88 4.34 -65.76
C SER A 4 -8.17 5.20 -64.53
N SER A 5 -8.86 4.62 -63.52
CA SER A 5 -8.97 5.17 -62.18
C SER A 5 -7.86 4.56 -61.32
N SER A 6 -6.85 5.39 -60.98
CA SER A 6 -5.84 5.02 -60.01
C SER A 6 -6.35 5.25 -58.59
N ALA A 7 -6.58 4.18 -57.90
CA ALA A 7 -6.84 4.21 -56.44
C ALA A 7 -5.55 4.51 -55.69
N VAL A 8 -5.50 5.65 -55.05
CA VAL A 8 -4.48 6.00 -54.07
C VAL A 8 -4.82 5.30 -52.75
N SER A 9 -4.11 4.23 -52.43
CA SER A 9 -4.14 3.62 -51.10
C SER A 9 -3.35 4.51 -50.14
N VAL A 10 -4.05 5.28 -49.32
CA VAL A 10 -3.45 5.97 -48.18
C VAL A 10 -3.27 4.91 -47.09
N GLU A 11 -2.01 4.54 -46.87
CA GLU A 11 -1.62 3.76 -45.71
C GLU A 11 -1.88 4.58 -44.43
N CYS A 12 -2.93 4.16 -43.74
CA CYS A 12 -3.27 4.65 -42.40
C CYS A 12 -2.44 3.88 -41.36
N THR A 13 -1.12 4.14 -41.32
CA THR A 13 -0.19 3.52 -40.37
C THR A 13 0.27 4.56 -39.33
N HIS A 14 -0.69 5.21 -38.67
CA HIS A 14 -0.38 5.96 -37.45
C HIS A 14 -1.60 5.98 -36.54
N LEU A 15 -1.34 5.66 -35.26
CA LEU A 15 -2.21 5.84 -34.08
C LEU A 15 -2.71 4.55 -33.44
N LEU A 16 -1.78 3.73 -32.95
CA LEU A 16 -1.92 3.04 -31.67
C LEU A 16 -0.59 3.17 -30.92
N ARG A 17 -0.14 4.39 -30.67
CA ARG A 17 0.70 4.64 -29.51
C ARG A 17 -0.22 4.50 -28.30
N CYS A 18 -0.21 3.32 -27.69
CA CYS A 18 -0.58 3.15 -26.29
C CYS A 18 0.10 4.30 -25.55
N ASN A 19 -0.66 5.12 -24.85
CA ASN A 19 -0.14 6.17 -23.96
C ASN A 19 0.58 5.48 -22.80
N MET A 20 1.77 4.96 -23.02
CA MET A 20 2.69 4.61 -21.97
C MET A 20 3.25 5.95 -21.48
N SER A 21 2.76 6.41 -20.35
CA SER A 21 3.40 7.52 -19.65
C SER A 21 4.86 7.16 -19.46
N SER A 22 5.75 8.11 -19.75
CA SER A 22 7.19 7.95 -19.50
C SER A 22 7.46 7.44 -18.08
N PRO A 23 8.41 6.51 -17.91
CA PRO A 23 8.73 6.01 -16.58
C PRO A 23 9.18 7.14 -15.67
N THR A 24 8.75 7.10 -14.42
CA THR A 24 9.09 8.09 -13.40
C THR A 24 9.87 7.45 -12.26
N ALA A 25 10.64 8.27 -11.54
CA ALA A 25 11.20 7.92 -10.26
C ALA A 25 10.53 8.74 -9.15
N THR A 26 10.27 8.12 -8.03
CA THR A 26 9.72 8.76 -6.82
C THR A 26 10.71 8.62 -5.69
N LEU A 27 11.09 9.74 -5.10
CA LEU A 27 11.97 9.83 -3.94
C LEU A 27 11.16 10.28 -2.72
N LEU A 28 11.17 9.46 -1.66
CA LEU A 28 10.66 9.79 -0.34
C LEU A 28 11.85 10.08 0.57
N VAL A 29 11.83 11.22 1.27
CA VAL A 29 12.93 11.63 2.16
C VAL A 29 12.38 12.11 3.49
N SER A 30 13.00 11.67 4.58
CA SER A 30 12.80 12.18 5.93
C SER A 30 14.14 12.56 6.54
N CYS A 31 14.27 13.78 7.08
CA CYS A 31 15.49 14.24 7.74
C CYS A 31 15.18 15.32 8.78
N PRO A 32 16.14 15.64 9.69
CA PRO A 32 16.04 16.83 10.52
C PRO A 32 15.82 18.09 9.69
N ASP A 33 14.88 18.96 10.14
CA ASP A 33 14.57 20.19 9.40
C ASP A 33 15.73 21.17 9.41
N GLN A 34 16.06 21.72 8.27
CA GLN A 34 17.10 22.74 8.09
C GLN A 34 16.88 23.52 6.81
N ARG A 35 17.51 24.70 6.73
CA ARG A 35 17.41 25.56 5.54
C ARG A 35 18.03 24.90 4.30
N GLY A 36 17.34 25.05 3.17
CA GLY A 36 17.86 24.67 1.84
C GLY A 36 17.67 23.20 1.45
N LEU A 37 16.91 22.40 2.21
CA LEU A 37 16.64 20.98 1.89
C LEU A 37 16.01 20.81 0.52
N VAL A 38 14.90 21.54 0.27
CA VAL A 38 14.20 21.50 -1.04
C VAL A 38 15.15 21.86 -2.18
N ALA A 39 15.93 22.93 -2.00
CA ALA A 39 16.88 23.38 -3.03
C ALA A 39 17.96 22.31 -3.33
N LYS A 40 18.51 21.65 -2.31
CA LYS A 40 19.54 20.61 -2.48
C LYS A 40 18.98 19.39 -3.21
N ILE A 41 17.78 18.93 -2.84
CA ILE A 41 17.15 17.76 -3.45
C ILE A 41 16.75 18.09 -4.91
N ALA A 42 16.09 19.23 -5.12
CA ALA A 42 15.69 19.65 -6.46
C ALA A 42 16.90 19.88 -7.37
N ASN A 43 18.00 20.45 -6.85
CA ASN A 43 19.22 20.65 -7.64
C ASN A 43 19.88 19.32 -8.05
N PHE A 44 19.80 18.28 -7.22
CA PHE A 44 20.25 16.93 -7.61
C PHE A 44 19.52 16.43 -8.85
N ILE A 45 18.19 16.58 -8.88
CA ILE A 45 17.37 16.14 -10.01
C ILE A 45 17.67 17.01 -11.24
N TYR A 46 17.69 18.33 -11.06
CA TYR A 46 17.97 19.30 -12.13
C TYR A 46 19.37 19.10 -12.76
N ALA A 47 20.41 18.95 -11.93
CA ALA A 47 21.79 18.77 -12.40
C ALA A 47 21.99 17.47 -13.21
N ASN A 48 21.10 16.49 -13.05
CA ASN A 48 21.07 15.27 -13.83
C ASN A 48 20.01 15.26 -14.95
N GLY A 49 19.49 16.42 -15.34
CA GLY A 49 18.56 16.58 -16.47
C GLY A 49 17.12 16.16 -16.16
N GLY A 50 16.77 15.90 -14.88
CA GLY A 50 15.42 15.45 -14.51
C GLY A 50 14.39 16.57 -14.50
N ASN A 51 13.19 16.27 -15.00
CA ASN A 51 12.02 17.15 -14.93
C ASN A 51 11.10 16.72 -13.80
N ILE A 52 11.01 17.52 -12.73
CA ILE A 52 10.13 17.26 -11.60
C ILE A 52 8.68 17.49 -12.04
N ILE A 53 7.81 16.48 -11.84
CA ILE A 53 6.40 16.52 -12.18
C ILE A 53 5.50 16.64 -10.94
N HIS A 54 5.96 16.13 -9.79
CA HIS A 54 5.28 16.31 -8.51
C HIS A 54 6.29 16.55 -7.38
N ALA A 55 5.97 17.47 -6.48
CA ALA A 55 6.76 17.73 -5.29
C ALA A 55 5.86 18.18 -4.13
N ASP A 56 5.85 17.38 -3.08
CA ASP A 56 5.13 17.67 -1.84
C ASP A 56 6.11 17.71 -0.66
N HIS A 57 5.89 18.65 0.25
CA HIS A 57 6.74 18.85 1.43
C HIS A 57 5.89 19.04 2.66
N HIS A 58 6.36 18.50 3.77
CA HIS A 58 5.79 18.73 5.09
C HIS A 58 6.91 18.90 6.12
N THR A 59 6.76 19.86 7.03
CA THR A 59 7.65 19.96 8.22
C THR A 59 6.79 19.76 9.46
N ASP A 60 7.07 18.70 10.20
CA ASP A 60 6.54 18.54 11.55
C ASP A 60 7.37 19.39 12.52
N PHE A 61 6.84 20.52 12.92
CA PHE A 61 7.52 21.45 13.83
C PHE A 61 7.69 20.88 15.24
N THR A 62 6.90 19.88 15.63
CA THR A 62 7.00 19.25 16.95
C THR A 62 8.21 18.34 17.02
N SER A 63 8.41 17.51 16.01
CA SER A 63 9.57 16.61 15.90
C SER A 63 10.77 17.22 15.17
N GLN A 64 10.63 18.46 14.66
CA GLN A 64 11.64 19.13 13.81
C GLN A 64 12.09 18.26 12.64
N THR A 65 11.12 17.57 12.00
CA THR A 65 11.37 16.64 10.92
C THR A 65 10.81 17.20 9.62
N PHE A 66 11.67 17.30 8.61
CA PHE A 66 11.27 17.58 7.23
C PHE A 66 11.00 16.28 6.48
N LEU A 67 9.88 16.25 5.75
CA LEU A 67 9.41 15.11 4.98
C LEU A 67 9.07 15.59 3.58
N THR A 68 9.48 14.82 2.57
CA THR A 68 9.16 15.18 1.18
C THR A 68 8.97 13.95 0.31
N ARG A 69 8.07 14.10 -0.66
CA ARG A 69 7.89 13.22 -1.82
C ARG A 69 8.17 14.03 -3.07
N ILE A 70 9.09 13.57 -3.90
CA ILE A 70 9.40 14.20 -5.19
C ILE A 70 9.35 13.14 -6.27
N GLU A 71 8.67 13.44 -7.37
CA GLU A 71 8.55 12.58 -8.53
C GLU A 71 9.02 13.30 -9.78
N TRP A 72 9.87 12.64 -10.58
CA TRP A 72 10.39 13.17 -11.82
C TRP A 72 10.37 12.15 -12.94
N GLN A 73 10.40 12.63 -14.19
CA GLN A 73 10.51 11.81 -15.39
C GLN A 73 11.93 11.27 -15.54
N LEU A 74 12.03 10.02 -16.01
CA LEU A 74 13.33 9.37 -16.28
C LEU A 74 13.80 9.57 -17.73
N ASP A 75 12.94 10.10 -18.61
CA ASP A 75 13.35 10.45 -19.96
C ASP A 75 14.43 11.51 -19.89
N ASP A 76 15.53 11.27 -20.61
CA ASP A 76 16.70 12.14 -20.65
C ASP A 76 17.42 12.36 -19.29
N PHE A 77 17.11 11.55 -18.26
CA PHE A 77 17.84 11.59 -17.00
C PHE A 77 19.24 11.01 -17.14
N ASN A 78 20.26 11.80 -16.84
CA ASN A 78 21.65 11.47 -17.17
C ASN A 78 22.25 10.31 -16.38
N LEU A 79 21.69 9.95 -15.23
CA LEU A 79 22.18 8.83 -14.42
C LEU A 79 21.46 7.53 -14.81
N PRO A 80 22.21 6.43 -15.02
CA PRO A 80 21.65 5.09 -15.06
C PRO A 80 20.84 4.80 -13.78
N ARG A 81 19.76 4.04 -13.95
CA ARG A 81 18.79 3.74 -12.87
C ARG A 81 19.43 3.18 -11.59
N ASP A 82 20.39 2.28 -11.74
CA ASP A 82 21.16 1.66 -10.65
C ASP A 82 22.11 2.63 -9.94
N LEU A 83 22.48 3.73 -10.57
CA LEU A 83 23.36 4.75 -10.00
C LEU A 83 22.63 5.91 -9.33
N ILE A 84 21.30 6.06 -9.52
CA ILE A 84 20.52 7.13 -8.90
C ILE A 84 20.59 7.05 -7.37
N GLY A 85 20.35 5.87 -6.80
CA GLY A 85 20.42 5.65 -5.36
C GLY A 85 21.78 5.96 -4.76
N PRO A 86 22.88 5.38 -5.26
CA PRO A 86 24.25 5.70 -4.81
C PRO A 86 24.60 7.19 -4.92
N ALA A 87 24.20 7.85 -6.01
CA ALA A 87 24.45 9.28 -6.19
C ALA A 87 23.66 10.15 -5.19
N PHE A 88 22.41 9.80 -4.93
CA PHE A 88 21.58 10.50 -3.92
C PHE A 88 22.09 10.26 -2.51
N GLN A 89 22.62 9.08 -2.20
CA GLN A 89 23.19 8.76 -0.87
C GLN A 89 24.26 9.77 -0.45
N ALA A 90 25.07 10.26 -1.40
CA ALA A 90 26.09 11.27 -1.11
C ALA A 90 25.52 12.61 -0.63
N ILE A 91 24.25 12.90 -1.02
CA ILE A 91 23.52 14.10 -0.58
C ILE A 91 22.77 13.81 0.71
N ALA A 92 22.16 12.63 0.83
CA ALA A 92 21.36 12.23 1.98
C ALA A 92 22.17 12.08 3.26
N GLN A 93 23.38 11.50 3.16
CA GLN A 93 24.21 11.20 4.31
C GLN A 93 24.58 12.45 5.15
N PRO A 94 25.05 13.58 4.58
CA PRO A 94 25.34 14.79 5.36
C PRO A 94 24.10 15.45 5.97
N LEU A 95 22.90 15.12 5.46
CA LEU A 95 21.63 15.64 5.95
C LEU A 95 21.05 14.79 7.08
N GLY A 96 21.67 13.64 7.39
CA GLY A 96 21.09 12.65 8.29
C GLY A 96 19.75 12.11 7.78
N ALA A 97 19.58 12.04 6.45
CA ALA A 97 18.32 11.67 5.82
C ALA A 97 18.18 10.16 5.69
N THR A 98 16.97 9.67 5.98
CA THR A 98 16.47 8.38 5.52
C THR A 98 15.67 8.61 4.26
N TRP A 99 15.80 7.70 3.28
CA TRP A 99 15.14 7.88 1.99
C TRP A 99 14.80 6.54 1.34
N GLN A 100 13.85 6.61 0.42
CA GLN A 100 13.42 5.47 -0.42
C GLN A 100 13.29 5.98 -1.87
N LEU A 101 13.72 5.15 -2.83
CA LEU A 101 13.61 5.43 -4.26
C LEU A 101 12.78 4.34 -4.91
N HIS A 102 11.74 4.75 -5.62
CA HIS A 102 10.82 3.86 -6.31
C HIS A 102 10.71 4.25 -7.78
N PHE A 103 10.33 3.29 -8.62
CA PHE A 103 10.17 3.49 -10.05
C PHE A 103 8.76 3.05 -10.49
N SER A 104 8.12 3.85 -11.34
CA SER A 104 6.72 3.64 -11.74
C SER A 104 6.47 2.38 -12.59
N ASP A 105 7.50 1.84 -13.20
CA ASP A 105 7.47 0.62 -14.02
C ASP A 105 7.77 -0.67 -13.22
N THR A 106 8.06 -0.55 -11.93
CA THR A 106 8.18 -1.69 -11.02
C THR A 106 6.80 -2.04 -10.47
N ILE A 107 6.35 -3.26 -10.74
CA ILE A 107 5.05 -3.75 -10.26
C ILE A 107 5.27 -4.56 -8.99
N PRO A 108 4.82 -4.06 -7.81
CA PRO A 108 4.98 -4.76 -6.55
C PRO A 108 4.14 -6.04 -6.49
N ARG A 109 4.63 -7.02 -5.74
CA ARG A 109 3.97 -8.31 -5.50
C ARG A 109 3.40 -8.33 -4.09
N ILE A 110 2.08 -8.53 -3.98
CA ILE A 110 1.34 -8.48 -2.71
C ILE A 110 0.87 -9.88 -2.33
N ALA A 111 1.09 -10.28 -1.08
CA ALA A 111 0.38 -11.41 -0.48
C ALA A 111 -0.81 -10.90 0.32
N VAL A 112 -1.99 -11.51 0.14
CA VAL A 112 -3.19 -11.18 0.93
C VAL A 112 -3.44 -12.29 1.94
N TRP A 113 -3.46 -11.93 3.24
CA TRP A 113 -3.71 -12.87 4.32
C TRP A 113 -5.12 -12.69 4.86
N VAL A 114 -5.82 -13.81 5.00
CA VAL A 114 -7.24 -13.82 5.36
C VAL A 114 -7.54 -14.90 6.41
N SER A 115 -8.67 -14.77 7.07
CA SER A 115 -9.26 -15.85 7.88
C SER A 115 -10.57 -16.33 7.25
N ARG A 116 -11.73 -15.97 7.81
CA ARG A 116 -13.05 -16.46 7.36
C ARG A 116 -13.84 -15.42 6.56
N GLN A 117 -13.54 -14.14 6.75
CA GLN A 117 -14.28 -13.04 6.12
C GLN A 117 -13.66 -12.69 4.76
N ASP A 118 -14.50 -12.55 3.77
CA ASP A 118 -14.14 -12.43 2.34
C ASP A 118 -14.18 -11.00 1.80
N HIS A 119 -14.93 -10.10 2.46
CA HIS A 119 -15.27 -8.79 1.91
C HIS A 119 -14.06 -7.92 1.53
N CYS A 120 -13.00 -7.90 2.33
CA CYS A 120 -11.78 -7.17 2.02
C CYS A 120 -10.98 -7.86 0.91
N LEU A 121 -10.89 -9.20 0.93
CA LEU A 121 -10.21 -9.96 -0.12
C LEU A 121 -10.85 -9.70 -1.49
N LEU A 122 -12.17 -9.88 -1.60
CA LEU A 122 -12.89 -9.69 -2.85
C LEU A 122 -12.72 -8.26 -3.40
N ASP A 123 -12.79 -7.23 -2.55
CA ASP A 123 -12.59 -5.85 -2.99
C ASP A 123 -11.18 -5.61 -3.55
N LEU A 124 -10.15 -6.13 -2.89
CA LEU A 124 -8.76 -6.03 -3.38
C LEU A 124 -8.57 -6.74 -4.72
N LEU A 125 -9.12 -7.96 -4.87
CA LEU A 125 -9.01 -8.74 -6.10
C LEU A 125 -9.73 -8.07 -7.28
N TRP A 126 -10.94 -7.53 -7.05
CA TRP A 126 -11.67 -6.78 -8.07
C TRP A 126 -10.93 -5.51 -8.51
N ARG A 127 -10.39 -4.75 -7.56
CA ARG A 127 -9.60 -3.55 -7.86
C ARG A 127 -8.32 -3.88 -8.63
N GLN A 128 -7.67 -4.98 -8.29
CA GLN A 128 -6.50 -5.45 -9.03
C GLN A 128 -6.87 -5.83 -10.47
N GLN A 129 -7.96 -6.58 -10.70
CA GLN A 129 -8.46 -6.89 -12.04
C GLN A 129 -8.86 -5.64 -12.82
N ALA A 130 -9.48 -4.66 -12.15
CA ALA A 130 -9.85 -3.38 -12.74
C ALA A 130 -8.64 -2.45 -12.99
N LYS A 131 -7.41 -2.88 -12.64
CA LYS A 131 -6.18 -2.09 -12.72
C LYS A 131 -6.19 -0.81 -11.87
N GLU A 132 -7.04 -0.76 -10.85
CA GLU A 132 -7.04 0.32 -9.84
C GLU A 132 -5.89 0.18 -8.84
N LEU A 133 -5.37 -1.04 -8.65
CA LEU A 133 -4.18 -1.35 -7.86
C LEU A 133 -3.09 -1.84 -8.81
N ALA A 134 -2.02 -1.06 -8.93
CA ALA A 134 -0.85 -1.38 -9.76
C ALA A 134 0.06 -2.39 -9.03
N ALA A 135 -0.40 -3.63 -8.86
CA ALA A 135 0.30 -4.70 -8.18
C ALA A 135 -0.11 -6.07 -8.72
N GLU A 136 0.75 -7.08 -8.52
CA GLU A 136 0.39 -8.48 -8.68
C GLU A 136 -0.03 -9.06 -7.33
N ILE A 137 -1.03 -9.96 -7.32
CA ILE A 137 -1.45 -10.72 -6.13
C ILE A 137 -1.26 -12.21 -6.43
N PRO A 138 -0.03 -12.74 -6.33
CA PRO A 138 0.24 -14.14 -6.66
C PRO A 138 -0.11 -15.11 -5.54
N LEU A 139 -0.33 -14.62 -4.31
CA LEU A 139 -0.39 -15.46 -3.13
C LEU A 139 -1.48 -15.01 -2.15
N ILE A 140 -2.32 -15.96 -1.74
CA ILE A 140 -3.23 -15.81 -0.60
C ILE A 140 -2.84 -16.83 0.47
N ILE A 141 -2.67 -16.37 1.71
CA ILE A 141 -2.45 -17.24 2.88
C ILE A 141 -3.65 -17.14 3.81
N SER A 142 -4.08 -18.28 4.33
CA SER A 142 -5.19 -18.33 5.28
C SER A 142 -4.99 -19.41 6.36
N ASN A 143 -5.45 -19.11 7.57
CA ASN A 143 -5.56 -20.10 8.65
C ASN A 143 -6.89 -20.89 8.61
N HIS A 144 -7.69 -20.71 7.55
CA HIS A 144 -8.95 -21.44 7.29
C HIS A 144 -9.09 -21.79 5.82
N PRO A 145 -9.71 -22.93 5.44
CA PRO A 145 -9.89 -23.32 4.04
C PRO A 145 -11.04 -22.59 3.33
N THR A 146 -11.84 -21.80 4.06
CA THR A 146 -13.14 -21.27 3.63
C THR A 146 -13.09 -20.46 2.34
N LEU A 147 -12.00 -19.71 2.11
CA LEU A 147 -11.89 -18.77 0.99
C LEU A 147 -11.09 -19.32 -0.20
N GLN A 148 -10.70 -20.60 -0.15
CA GLN A 148 -9.92 -21.23 -1.23
C GLN A 148 -10.61 -21.12 -2.60
N ARG A 149 -11.94 -21.32 -2.66
CA ARG A 149 -12.70 -21.20 -3.94
C ARG A 149 -12.61 -19.81 -4.54
N ILE A 150 -12.48 -18.77 -3.74
CA ILE A 150 -12.29 -17.40 -4.24
C ILE A 150 -10.94 -17.29 -4.92
N ALA A 151 -9.87 -17.77 -4.28
CA ALA A 151 -8.53 -17.78 -4.87
C ALA A 151 -8.49 -18.54 -6.21
N GLU A 152 -9.12 -19.72 -6.28
CA GLU A 152 -9.26 -20.53 -7.50
C GLU A 152 -9.97 -19.76 -8.63
N GLN A 153 -11.04 -19.03 -8.34
CA GLN A 153 -11.77 -18.21 -9.32
C GLN A 153 -10.92 -17.09 -9.94
N PHE A 154 -9.98 -16.55 -9.16
CA PHE A 154 -9.05 -15.51 -9.61
C PHE A 154 -7.71 -16.06 -10.11
N GLY A 155 -7.52 -17.39 -10.08
CA GLY A 155 -6.27 -18.04 -10.53
C GLY A 155 -5.06 -17.73 -9.64
N ILE A 156 -5.30 -17.55 -8.32
CA ILE A 156 -4.27 -17.18 -7.34
C ILE A 156 -3.95 -18.39 -6.45
N ASP A 157 -2.67 -18.60 -6.16
CA ASP A 157 -2.24 -19.66 -5.26
C ASP A 157 -2.74 -19.44 -3.83
N TYR A 158 -3.40 -20.47 -3.26
CA TYR A 158 -3.95 -20.43 -1.92
C TYR A 158 -3.24 -21.41 -1.00
N HIS A 159 -2.67 -20.91 0.08
CA HIS A 159 -2.00 -21.74 1.08
C HIS A 159 -2.79 -21.75 2.40
N TYR A 160 -3.35 -22.92 2.71
CA TYR A 160 -4.00 -23.16 3.99
C TYR A 160 -2.97 -23.54 5.05
N LEU A 161 -2.72 -22.64 5.98
CA LEU A 161 -1.77 -22.78 7.08
C LEU A 161 -2.51 -22.65 8.43
N PRO A 162 -3.04 -23.75 9.00
CA PRO A 162 -3.77 -23.69 10.27
C PRO A 162 -2.83 -23.35 11.43
N VAL A 163 -3.20 -22.33 12.21
CA VAL A 163 -2.40 -21.82 13.31
C VAL A 163 -3.03 -22.24 14.65
N THR A 164 -2.27 -22.94 15.48
CA THR A 164 -2.55 -23.20 16.90
C THR A 164 -1.44 -22.60 17.75
N LYS A 165 -1.58 -22.62 19.08
CA LYS A 165 -0.50 -22.16 19.97
C LYS A 165 0.80 -22.95 19.79
N GLU A 166 0.67 -24.26 19.55
CA GLU A 166 1.78 -25.20 19.42
C GLU A 166 2.47 -25.08 18.05
N THR A 167 1.69 -24.85 16.98
CA THR A 167 2.19 -24.80 15.60
C THR A 167 2.59 -23.42 15.12
N LYS A 168 2.31 -22.35 15.89
CA LYS A 168 2.46 -20.97 15.46
C LYS A 168 3.84 -20.69 14.85
N ARG A 169 4.93 -21.04 15.54
CA ARG A 169 6.31 -20.81 15.07
C ARG A 169 6.61 -21.54 13.76
N GLU A 170 6.18 -22.80 13.65
CA GLU A 170 6.35 -23.58 12.41
C GLU A 170 5.57 -22.95 11.24
N GLN A 171 4.33 -22.52 11.49
CA GLN A 171 3.53 -21.89 10.45
C GLN A 171 4.09 -20.52 10.04
N GLU A 172 4.58 -19.72 10.98
CA GLU A 172 5.24 -18.46 10.67
C GLU A 172 6.52 -18.66 9.84
N ALA A 173 7.31 -19.70 10.12
CA ALA A 173 8.48 -20.06 9.30
C ALA A 173 8.07 -20.42 7.86
N LYS A 174 7.01 -21.23 7.68
CA LYS A 174 6.47 -21.57 6.35
C LYS A 174 5.93 -20.33 5.63
N GLN A 175 5.31 -19.40 6.35
CA GLN A 175 4.83 -18.15 5.79
C GLN A 175 5.99 -17.32 5.26
N LEU A 176 7.11 -17.18 6.00
CA LEU A 176 8.32 -16.47 5.54
C LEU A 176 8.93 -17.15 4.30
N GLU A 177 9.01 -18.47 4.26
CA GLU A 177 9.48 -19.22 3.07
C GLU A 177 8.61 -18.93 1.84
N LEU A 178 7.28 -18.88 2.01
CA LEU A 178 6.37 -18.51 0.93
C LEU A 178 6.57 -17.07 0.48
N LEU A 179 6.69 -16.11 1.41
CA LEU A 179 6.94 -14.71 1.05
C LEU A 179 8.22 -14.56 0.22
N GLN A 180 9.29 -15.26 0.61
CA GLN A 180 10.55 -15.27 -0.13
C GLN A 180 10.38 -15.95 -1.50
N ARG A 181 9.75 -17.14 -1.56
CA ARG A 181 9.53 -17.91 -2.80
C ARG A 181 8.72 -17.12 -3.83
N TYR A 182 7.68 -16.40 -3.39
CA TYR A 182 6.84 -15.59 -4.26
C TYR A 182 7.37 -14.17 -4.46
N GLN A 183 8.52 -13.83 -3.87
CA GLN A 183 9.12 -12.49 -3.95
C GLN A 183 8.12 -11.39 -3.56
N ILE A 184 7.51 -11.54 -2.40
CA ILE A 184 6.47 -10.62 -1.91
C ILE A 184 7.09 -9.35 -1.35
N ASP A 185 6.61 -8.19 -1.82
CA ASP A 185 7.04 -6.87 -1.36
C ASP A 185 6.17 -6.34 -0.22
N LEU A 186 4.88 -6.73 -0.19
CA LEU A 186 3.91 -6.25 0.78
C LEU A 186 2.97 -7.38 1.21
N VAL A 187 2.70 -7.51 2.50
CA VAL A 187 1.60 -8.33 3.03
C VAL A 187 0.43 -7.46 3.44
N VAL A 188 -0.77 -7.83 3.00
CA VAL A 188 -2.03 -7.17 3.39
C VAL A 188 -2.84 -8.11 4.26
N LEU A 189 -2.98 -7.78 5.54
CA LEU A 189 -3.80 -8.52 6.50
C LEU A 189 -5.27 -8.11 6.33
N ALA A 190 -5.96 -8.79 5.41
CA ALA A 190 -7.37 -8.53 5.08
C ALA A 190 -8.29 -9.36 5.97
N LYS A 191 -8.44 -8.96 7.24
CA LYS A 191 -9.16 -9.71 8.28
C LYS A 191 -8.49 -11.03 8.64
N TYR A 192 -7.16 -11.02 8.73
CA TYR A 192 -6.38 -12.15 9.27
C TYR A 192 -6.40 -12.10 10.78
N MET A 193 -7.18 -12.99 11.40
CA MET A 193 -7.49 -12.97 12.83
C MET A 193 -6.46 -13.75 13.66
N GLN A 194 -5.16 -13.55 13.35
CA GLN A 194 -4.03 -14.10 14.10
C GLN A 194 -3.06 -12.98 14.45
N ILE A 195 -2.55 -13.01 15.67
CA ILE A 195 -1.48 -12.10 16.09
C ILE A 195 -0.15 -12.69 15.61
N LEU A 196 0.64 -11.91 14.90
CA LEU A 196 1.97 -12.29 14.45
C LEU A 196 2.99 -12.14 15.59
N SER A 197 4.04 -12.95 15.58
CA SER A 197 5.11 -12.81 16.56
C SER A 197 5.98 -11.59 16.27
N PRO A 198 6.59 -10.98 17.31
CA PRO A 198 7.57 -9.90 17.09
C PRO A 198 8.72 -10.32 16.18
N GLU A 199 9.15 -11.58 16.27
CA GLU A 199 10.20 -12.16 15.45
C GLU A 199 9.80 -12.23 13.98
N PHE A 200 8.52 -12.54 13.69
CA PHE A 200 7.99 -12.51 12.33
C PHE A 200 7.94 -11.08 11.77
N VAL A 201 7.40 -10.15 12.56
CA VAL A 201 7.29 -8.74 12.16
C VAL A 201 8.66 -8.12 11.88
N ALA A 202 9.68 -8.47 12.69
CA ALA A 202 11.04 -8.00 12.47
C ALA A 202 11.67 -8.52 11.16
N GLN A 203 11.32 -9.74 10.73
CA GLN A 203 11.82 -10.33 9.49
C GLN A 203 11.07 -9.84 8.25
N PHE A 204 9.80 -9.48 8.38
CA PHE A 204 8.99 -8.94 7.29
C PHE A 204 8.17 -7.74 7.77
N PRO A 205 8.74 -6.53 7.80
CA PRO A 205 8.07 -5.34 8.35
C PRO A 205 7.04 -4.69 7.40
N ASN A 206 7.07 -5.03 6.11
CA ASN A 206 6.19 -4.41 5.11
C ASN A 206 4.79 -5.04 5.15
N MET A 207 3.99 -4.67 6.14
CA MET A 207 2.65 -5.21 6.31
C MET A 207 1.64 -4.11 6.62
N ILE A 208 0.45 -4.22 6.01
CA ILE A 208 -0.72 -3.35 6.27
C ILE A 208 -1.82 -4.20 6.87
N ASN A 209 -2.41 -3.76 7.98
CA ASN A 209 -3.57 -4.39 8.61
C ASN A 209 -4.81 -3.52 8.51
N ILE A 210 -5.98 -4.15 8.37
CA ILE A 210 -7.27 -3.50 8.57
C ILE A 210 -7.84 -3.85 9.94
N HIS A 211 -8.04 -2.84 10.76
CA HIS A 211 -8.67 -2.94 12.05
C HIS A 211 -10.10 -2.39 11.99
N HIS A 212 -11.04 -3.12 12.61
CA HIS A 212 -12.47 -2.88 12.51
C HIS A 212 -13.02 -1.84 13.51
N SER A 213 -12.18 -0.91 13.94
CA SER A 213 -12.61 0.25 14.74
C SER A 213 -11.81 1.49 14.39
N PHE A 214 -12.29 2.65 14.81
CA PHE A 214 -11.55 3.91 14.72
C PHE A 214 -10.54 3.96 15.88
N LEU A 215 -9.33 3.48 15.64
CA LEU A 215 -8.27 3.46 16.65
C LEU A 215 -7.96 4.86 17.18
N PRO A 216 -7.71 5.00 18.49
CA PRO A 216 -7.56 3.96 19.52
C PRO A 216 -8.89 3.51 20.19
N ALA A 217 -10.05 3.92 19.69
CA ALA A 217 -11.33 3.57 20.27
C ALA A 217 -11.74 2.12 19.97
N PHE A 218 -12.37 1.45 20.95
CA PHE A 218 -12.95 0.10 20.85
C PHE A 218 -11.95 -1.00 20.42
N ALA A 219 -10.69 -0.88 20.81
CA ALA A 219 -9.70 -1.94 20.60
C ALA A 219 -10.17 -3.26 21.27
N GLY A 220 -9.87 -4.42 20.66
CA GLY A 220 -10.20 -5.75 21.19
C GLY A 220 -11.42 -6.41 20.53
N ALA A 221 -11.92 -7.51 21.14
CA ALA A 221 -12.95 -8.36 20.57
C ALA A 221 -14.35 -7.73 20.54
N ASN A 222 -15.19 -8.16 19.57
CA ASN A 222 -16.60 -7.78 19.41
C ASN A 222 -16.87 -6.24 19.40
N PRO A 223 -16.15 -5.44 18.60
CA PRO A 223 -16.26 -4.00 18.65
C PRO A 223 -17.66 -3.48 18.28
N TYR A 224 -18.34 -4.12 17.33
CA TYR A 224 -19.68 -3.70 16.90
C TYR A 224 -20.73 -3.91 17.98
N GLN A 225 -20.68 -5.03 18.74
CA GLN A 225 -21.57 -5.24 19.87
C GLN A 225 -21.31 -4.19 20.97
N ARG A 226 -20.05 -3.95 21.31
CA ARG A 226 -19.67 -2.93 22.30
C ARG A 226 -20.08 -1.52 21.87
N ALA A 227 -19.96 -1.20 20.58
CA ALA A 227 -20.41 0.07 20.01
C ALA A 227 -21.92 0.23 20.10
N TYR A 228 -22.67 -0.84 19.80
CA TYR A 228 -24.13 -0.88 19.95
C TYR A 228 -24.56 -0.67 21.41
N ASP A 229 -24.01 -1.47 22.34
CA ASP A 229 -24.34 -1.41 23.78
C ASP A 229 -24.01 -0.03 24.36
N ARG A 230 -22.95 0.63 23.86
CA ARG A 230 -22.57 1.98 24.27
C ARG A 230 -23.46 3.08 23.66
N GLY A 231 -24.22 2.76 22.60
CA GLY A 231 -25.09 3.71 21.90
C GLY A 231 -24.32 4.77 21.13
N VAL A 232 -23.18 4.41 20.51
CA VAL A 232 -22.35 5.35 19.72
C VAL A 232 -23.12 5.91 18.53
N LYS A 233 -22.66 7.03 17.99
CA LYS A 233 -23.26 7.71 16.82
C LYS A 233 -22.45 7.53 15.55
N ILE A 234 -21.23 7.00 15.67
CA ILE A 234 -20.34 6.65 14.58
C ILE A 234 -19.60 5.36 14.88
N ILE A 235 -19.30 4.58 13.86
CA ILE A 235 -18.34 3.48 13.87
C ILE A 235 -17.27 3.76 12.82
N GLY A 236 -16.10 3.15 12.94
CA GLY A 236 -14.99 3.42 12.04
C GLY A 236 -14.18 2.18 11.71
N ALA A 237 -13.23 2.37 10.80
CA ALA A 237 -12.18 1.41 10.47
C ALA A 237 -10.84 2.13 10.35
N THR A 238 -9.76 1.40 10.61
CA THR A 238 -8.38 1.92 10.55
C THR A 238 -7.50 0.96 9.78
N ALA A 239 -6.80 1.44 8.76
CA ALA A 239 -5.69 0.74 8.13
C ALA A 239 -4.36 1.33 8.63
N HIS A 240 -3.46 0.47 9.09
CA HIS A 240 -2.19 0.87 9.68
C HIS A 240 -1.08 -0.10 9.31
N TYR A 241 0.17 0.34 9.38
CA TYR A 241 1.31 -0.58 9.28
C TYR A 241 1.36 -1.47 10.52
N VAL A 242 1.81 -2.71 10.32
CA VAL A 242 1.94 -3.66 11.42
C VAL A 242 3.26 -3.45 12.14
N THR A 243 3.20 -3.43 13.48
CA THR A 243 4.36 -3.39 14.37
C THR A 243 4.31 -4.56 15.35
N SER A 244 5.32 -4.70 16.21
CA SER A 244 5.33 -5.70 17.30
C SER A 244 4.18 -5.48 18.30
N ASP A 245 3.74 -4.24 18.45
CA ASP A 245 2.66 -3.87 19.36
C ASP A 245 1.32 -3.95 18.62
N LEU A 246 0.39 -4.73 19.18
CA LEU A 246 -0.88 -5.04 18.53
C LEU A 246 -1.72 -3.79 18.33
N ASP A 247 -2.11 -3.54 17.08
CA ASP A 247 -2.98 -2.43 16.64
C ASP A 247 -2.42 -1.02 16.98
N GLU A 248 -1.11 -0.89 17.27
CA GLU A 248 -0.45 0.37 17.63
C GLU A 248 0.46 0.94 16.53
N GLY A 249 0.49 0.32 15.37
CA GLY A 249 1.35 0.77 14.27
C GLY A 249 0.89 2.07 13.60
N PRO A 250 1.78 2.72 12.81
CA PRO A 250 1.49 3.99 12.15
C PRO A 250 0.24 3.91 11.26
N ILE A 251 -0.70 4.82 11.48
CA ILE A 251 -1.99 4.86 10.78
C ILE A 251 -1.79 5.41 9.37
N ILE A 252 -2.35 4.72 8.36
CA ILE A 252 -2.30 5.12 6.95
C ILE A 252 -3.60 5.81 6.55
N GLU A 253 -4.74 5.20 6.89
CA GLU A 253 -6.06 5.66 6.48
C GLU A 253 -7.09 5.31 7.56
N GLN A 254 -8.02 6.22 7.78
CA GLN A 254 -9.17 6.02 8.67
C GLN A 254 -10.42 6.62 8.04
N ASP A 255 -11.56 5.99 8.30
CA ASP A 255 -12.85 6.56 7.93
C ASP A 255 -13.93 6.15 8.93
N VAL A 256 -15.05 6.86 8.93
CA VAL A 256 -16.19 6.65 9.84
C VAL A 256 -17.51 6.67 9.10
N VAL A 257 -18.49 5.96 9.65
CA VAL A 257 -19.87 5.99 9.16
C VAL A 257 -20.83 6.25 10.31
N ARG A 258 -21.88 7.04 10.03
CA ARG A 258 -22.94 7.32 11.02
C ARG A 258 -23.81 6.10 11.27
N VAL A 259 -24.16 5.91 12.54
CA VAL A 259 -25.16 4.94 13.00
C VAL A 259 -26.29 5.67 13.72
N SER A 260 -27.49 5.12 13.63
CA SER A 260 -28.71 5.68 14.20
C SER A 260 -29.35 4.73 15.23
N HIS A 261 -30.35 5.20 15.91
CA HIS A 261 -31.15 4.39 16.83
C HIS A 261 -31.96 3.26 16.15
N ARG A 262 -32.04 3.27 14.81
CA ARG A 262 -32.71 2.24 14.01
C ARG A 262 -31.80 1.11 13.60
N ASP A 263 -30.49 1.30 13.73
CA ASP A 263 -29.49 0.31 13.36
C ASP A 263 -29.34 -0.69 14.53
N ASP A 264 -29.44 -1.96 14.22
CA ASP A 264 -29.09 -3.04 15.15
C ASP A 264 -27.62 -3.47 15.00
N THR A 265 -27.19 -4.46 15.76
CA THR A 265 -25.80 -4.97 15.68
C THR A 265 -25.47 -5.52 14.30
N SER A 266 -26.44 -6.12 13.59
CA SER A 266 -26.22 -6.65 12.23
C SER A 266 -26.02 -5.53 11.21
N ASP A 267 -26.72 -4.41 11.36
CA ASP A 267 -26.51 -3.20 10.55
C ASP A 267 -25.14 -2.58 10.81
N LEU A 268 -24.70 -2.53 12.07
CA LEU A 268 -23.36 -2.04 12.39
C LEU A 268 -22.28 -2.92 11.74
N ILE A 269 -22.42 -4.24 11.79
CA ILE A 269 -21.50 -5.18 11.14
C ILE A 269 -21.50 -4.96 9.63
N ARG A 270 -22.64 -4.79 8.97
CA ARG A 270 -22.76 -4.56 7.53
C ARG A 270 -22.06 -3.24 7.14
N LYS A 271 -22.41 -2.13 7.81
CA LYS A 271 -21.79 -0.83 7.60
C LYS A 271 -20.26 -0.87 7.86
N GLY A 272 -19.85 -1.61 8.89
CA GLY A 272 -18.44 -1.78 9.21
C GLY A 272 -17.67 -2.53 8.13
N LYS A 273 -18.23 -3.61 7.58
CA LYS A 273 -17.62 -4.33 6.46
C LYS A 273 -17.46 -3.46 5.20
N ASP A 274 -18.47 -2.62 4.90
CA ASP A 274 -18.39 -1.68 3.78
C ASP A 274 -17.26 -0.68 3.98
N LEU A 275 -17.11 -0.18 5.18
CA LEU A 275 -16.06 0.77 5.54
C LEU A 275 -14.67 0.13 5.53
N GLU A 276 -14.51 -1.08 6.10
CA GLU A 276 -13.26 -1.83 6.12
C GLU A 276 -12.70 -2.05 4.70
N ARG A 277 -13.55 -2.39 3.72
CA ARG A 277 -13.15 -2.54 2.31
C ARG A 277 -12.56 -1.26 1.75
N ILE A 278 -13.24 -0.13 1.93
CA ILE A 278 -12.85 1.15 1.38
C ILE A 278 -11.55 1.65 2.02
N VAL A 279 -11.44 1.58 3.34
CA VAL A 279 -10.27 2.04 4.09
C VAL A 279 -9.04 1.22 3.74
N LEU A 280 -9.17 -0.13 3.69
CA LEU A 280 -8.05 -0.99 3.31
C LEU A 280 -7.59 -0.73 1.88
N ALA A 281 -8.51 -0.65 0.93
CA ALA A 281 -8.17 -0.42 -0.47
C ALA A 281 -7.48 0.95 -0.68
N ARG A 282 -7.94 2.00 0.01
CA ARG A 282 -7.29 3.32 -0.01
C ARG A 282 -5.88 3.26 0.56
N ALA A 283 -5.70 2.62 1.71
CA ALA A 283 -4.38 2.49 2.34
C ALA A 283 -3.39 1.72 1.46
N VAL A 284 -3.80 0.59 0.89
CA VAL A 284 -2.97 -0.20 -0.04
C VAL A 284 -2.62 0.64 -1.28
N ARG A 285 -3.58 1.33 -1.87
CA ARG A 285 -3.33 2.21 -3.02
C ARG A 285 -2.34 3.33 -2.71
N LEU A 286 -2.49 4.01 -1.57
CA LEU A 286 -1.57 5.07 -1.14
C LEU A 286 -0.14 4.53 -0.96
N HIS A 287 0.00 3.35 -0.36
CA HIS A 287 1.30 2.69 -0.22
C HIS A 287 1.91 2.36 -1.58
N LEU A 288 1.16 1.72 -2.48
CA LEU A 288 1.62 1.35 -3.83
C LEU A 288 2.00 2.54 -4.70
N GLN A 289 1.38 3.70 -4.48
CA GLN A 289 1.70 4.95 -5.15
C GLN A 289 2.87 5.70 -4.49
N ASN A 290 3.54 5.10 -3.50
CA ASN A 290 4.64 5.73 -2.76
C ASN A 290 4.24 7.11 -2.21
N ARG A 291 3.02 7.20 -1.64
CA ARG A 291 2.44 8.43 -1.08
C ARG A 291 2.41 8.45 0.43
N VAL A 292 2.95 7.43 1.09
CA VAL A 292 2.99 7.31 2.55
C VAL A 292 4.43 7.29 3.02
N LEU A 293 4.79 8.20 3.90
CA LEU A 293 6.09 8.23 4.55
C LEU A 293 5.90 8.10 6.07
N VAL A 294 6.57 7.09 6.65
CA VAL A 294 6.52 6.82 8.09
C VAL A 294 7.62 7.60 8.80
N TYR A 295 7.29 8.24 9.91
CA TYR A 295 8.25 8.88 10.82
C TYR A 295 7.79 8.71 12.28
N GLY A 296 8.66 8.12 13.11
CA GLY A 296 8.23 7.65 14.43
C GLY A 296 7.04 6.71 14.33
N ASN A 297 5.98 6.96 15.11
CA ASN A 297 4.71 6.20 15.04
C ASN A 297 3.61 6.97 14.29
N ARG A 298 3.98 7.73 13.27
CA ARG A 298 3.06 8.55 12.46
C ARG A 298 3.33 8.35 10.99
N THR A 299 2.39 8.75 10.16
CA THR A 299 2.56 8.84 8.71
C THR A 299 2.29 10.26 8.23
N VAL A 300 2.96 10.65 7.16
CA VAL A 300 2.52 11.71 6.24
C VAL A 300 1.99 11.03 5.01
N VAL A 301 0.78 11.40 4.60
CA VAL A 301 0.15 10.97 3.36
C VAL A 301 0.19 12.16 2.40
N PHE A 302 0.95 12.05 1.34
CA PHE A 302 1.06 13.06 0.29
C PHE A 302 -0.16 12.99 -0.63
N ALA A 303 -0.90 14.09 -0.79
CA ALA A 303 -2.19 14.15 -1.48
C ALA A 303 -2.08 14.17 -3.03
#